data_16e0e283c79e3f9267a2636094469fa8
#
_entry.id   16e0e283c79e3f9267a2636094469fa8
#
_cell.length_a   1.000
_cell.length_b   1.000
_cell.length_c   1.000
_cell.angle_alpha   90.00
_cell.angle_beta   90.00
_cell.angle_gamma   90.00
#
_symmetry.space_group_name_H-M   'P 1'
#
loop_
_entity.id
_entity.type
_entity.pdbx_description
1 polymer ?
#
loop_
_entity_poly.entity_id
_entity_poly.type
_entity_poly.pdbx_seq_one_letter_code
_entity_poly.pdbx_strand_id
1 'polypeptide(L)'
;MFPIPYAGLPAVADRLVEILDQRGRPLLLMSKQAAVARNMPHCVALVSLRDRGGRQWLTRRRQHKPDKRQYLDFSARGQVLAGEARASAAARLLEETLGLPDTQPALHAALPPLAFEGARRGMLFTAVQRGGQEPCRAEGMFVDKDELAGLAEHFADLLSPCLLWCVQNGYV
;
A
#
# COMPACT_ATOMS: atom_id res chain seq x y z
N MET A 1 -29.89 -10.70 -25.45
CA MET A 1 -29.13 -9.98 -24.40
C MET A 1 -29.70 -10.41 -23.05
N PHE A 2 -29.08 -11.38 -22.37
CA PHE A 2 -29.54 -11.88 -21.08
C PHE A 2 -28.74 -11.17 -19.97
N PRO A 3 -29.39 -10.56 -18.98
CA PRO A 3 -28.67 -10.02 -17.83
C PRO A 3 -28.16 -11.18 -16.98
N ILE A 4 -26.86 -11.22 -16.76
CA ILE A 4 -26.26 -12.13 -15.77
C ILE A 4 -26.70 -11.62 -14.39
N PRO A 5 -27.39 -12.45 -13.58
CA PRO A 5 -27.75 -12.05 -12.23
C PRO A 5 -26.47 -11.94 -11.40
N TYR A 6 -26.16 -10.75 -10.94
CA TYR A 6 -25.19 -10.53 -9.84
C TYR A 6 -25.79 -11.10 -8.55
N ALA A 7 -25.70 -12.38 -8.38
CA ALA A 7 -26.06 -13.05 -7.13
C ALA A 7 -24.82 -13.07 -6.21
N GLY A 8 -24.89 -12.27 -5.14
CA GLY A 8 -24.01 -12.38 -3.97
C GLY A 8 -22.63 -11.78 -4.17
N LEU A 9 -22.42 -10.56 -3.67
CA LEU A 9 -21.06 -10.07 -3.43
C LEU A 9 -20.37 -11.05 -2.45
N PRO A 10 -19.24 -11.65 -2.83
CA PRO A 10 -18.52 -12.55 -1.92
C PRO A 10 -18.09 -11.78 -0.66
N ALA A 11 -18.05 -12.49 0.45
CA ALA A 11 -17.56 -11.95 1.72
C ALA A 11 -16.19 -11.29 1.54
N VAL A 12 -15.81 -10.36 2.41
CA VAL A 12 -14.59 -9.53 2.36
C VAL A 12 -13.29 -10.33 2.07
N ALA A 13 -13.29 -11.65 2.24
CA ALA A 13 -12.19 -12.56 1.94
C ALA A 13 -11.91 -12.77 0.43
N ASP A 14 -12.90 -12.56 -0.44
CA ASP A 14 -12.82 -12.90 -1.89
C ASP A 14 -12.79 -11.69 -2.81
N ARG A 15 -12.18 -10.60 -2.38
CA ARG A 15 -11.99 -9.44 -3.26
C ARG A 15 -11.10 -9.83 -4.45
N LEU A 16 -11.55 -9.52 -5.66
CA LEU A 16 -10.83 -9.83 -6.88
C LEU A 16 -9.79 -8.75 -7.18
N VAL A 17 -8.67 -9.17 -7.76
CA VAL A 17 -7.62 -8.31 -8.33
C VAL A 17 -7.44 -8.63 -9.81
N GLU A 18 -6.97 -7.65 -10.58
CA GLU A 18 -6.60 -7.84 -11.97
C GLU A 18 -5.18 -8.40 -12.04
N ILE A 19 -5.03 -9.56 -12.67
CA ILE A 19 -3.72 -10.11 -13.02
C ILE A 19 -3.25 -9.43 -14.29
N LEU A 20 -2.00 -8.96 -14.29
CA LEU A 20 -1.44 -8.11 -15.32
C LEU A 20 -0.47 -8.88 -16.22
N ASP A 21 -0.41 -8.50 -17.50
CA ASP A 21 0.65 -8.94 -18.42
C ASP A 21 1.97 -8.17 -18.15
N GLN A 22 3.01 -8.49 -18.90
CA GLN A 22 4.31 -7.81 -18.80
C GLN A 22 4.22 -6.30 -19.10
N ARG A 23 3.22 -5.87 -19.88
CA ARG A 23 2.96 -4.47 -20.22
C ARG A 23 2.04 -3.76 -19.23
N GLY A 24 1.56 -4.48 -18.19
CA GLY A 24 0.64 -3.94 -17.19
C GLY A 24 -0.82 -3.90 -17.62
N ARG A 25 -1.21 -4.65 -18.65
CA ARG A 25 -2.60 -4.76 -19.11
C ARG A 25 -3.30 -5.91 -18.39
N PRO A 26 -4.59 -5.74 -18.02
CA PRO A 26 -5.36 -6.80 -17.39
C PRO A 26 -5.49 -8.03 -18.30
N LEU A 27 -5.24 -9.23 -17.76
CA LEU A 27 -5.38 -10.52 -18.42
C LEU A 27 -6.59 -11.30 -17.92
N LEU A 28 -6.75 -11.38 -16.60
CA LEU A 28 -7.81 -12.14 -15.95
C LEU A 28 -8.06 -11.61 -14.54
N LEU A 29 -9.16 -12.03 -13.94
CA LEU A 29 -9.49 -11.75 -12.54
C LEU A 29 -9.13 -12.96 -11.66
N MET A 30 -8.61 -12.70 -10.49
CA MET A 30 -8.25 -13.72 -9.50
C MET A 30 -8.55 -13.21 -8.09
N SER A 31 -8.86 -14.11 -7.16
CA SER A 31 -8.99 -13.70 -5.76
C SER A 31 -7.65 -13.16 -5.24
N LYS A 32 -7.70 -12.13 -4.41
CA LYS A 32 -6.52 -11.54 -3.77
C LYS A 32 -5.61 -12.59 -3.13
N GLN A 33 -6.21 -13.57 -2.43
CA GLN A 33 -5.46 -14.64 -1.77
C GLN A 33 -4.72 -15.53 -2.78
N ALA A 34 -5.40 -15.94 -3.86
CA ALA A 34 -4.79 -16.77 -4.89
C ALA A 34 -3.69 -16.02 -5.66
N ALA A 35 -3.89 -14.73 -5.94
CA ALA A 35 -2.89 -13.90 -6.60
C ALA A 35 -1.59 -13.79 -5.77
N VAL A 36 -1.72 -13.57 -4.46
CA VAL A 36 -0.56 -13.50 -3.54
C VAL A 36 0.10 -14.88 -3.40
N ALA A 37 -0.68 -15.94 -3.14
CA ALA A 37 -0.16 -17.28 -2.94
C ALA A 37 0.60 -17.84 -4.17
N ARG A 38 0.16 -17.46 -5.37
CA ARG A 38 0.78 -17.88 -6.64
C ARG A 38 1.78 -16.88 -7.20
N ASN A 39 2.09 -15.82 -6.45
CA ASN A 39 2.97 -14.73 -6.88
C ASN A 39 2.61 -14.16 -8.26
N MET A 40 1.31 -13.98 -8.51
CA MET A 40 0.79 -13.46 -9.78
C MET A 40 0.97 -11.94 -9.89
N PRO A 41 1.30 -11.40 -11.08
CA PRO A 41 1.50 -9.98 -11.26
C PRO A 41 0.18 -9.21 -11.12
N HIS A 42 0.13 -8.34 -10.12
CA HIS A 42 -1.03 -7.47 -9.82
C HIS A 42 -0.57 -6.13 -9.25
N CYS A 43 -1.46 -5.14 -9.24
CA CYS A 43 -1.16 -3.80 -8.77
C CYS A 43 -1.30 -3.68 -7.24
N VAL A 44 -0.35 -2.99 -6.63
CA VAL A 44 -0.35 -2.64 -5.20
C VAL A 44 -0.22 -1.13 -5.05
N ALA A 45 -1.11 -0.51 -4.29
CA ALA A 45 -0.97 0.89 -3.89
C ALA A 45 -0.19 0.99 -2.58
N LEU A 46 0.77 1.90 -2.55
CA LEU A 46 1.58 2.29 -1.41
C LEU A 46 1.27 3.75 -1.13
N VAL A 47 0.95 4.11 0.10
CA VAL A 47 0.54 5.48 0.43
C VAL A 47 1.43 6.06 1.50
N SER A 48 2.03 7.22 1.20
CA SER A 48 2.76 8.07 2.12
C SER A 48 1.86 9.22 2.57
N LEU A 49 1.34 9.15 3.79
CA LEU A 49 0.57 10.23 4.41
C LEU A 49 1.55 11.21 5.06
N ARG A 50 1.41 12.50 4.76
CA ARG A 50 2.20 13.57 5.37
C ARG A 50 1.31 14.50 6.19
N ASP A 51 1.84 15.01 7.28
CA ASP A 51 1.21 16.12 7.99
C ASP A 51 1.49 17.47 7.30
N ARG A 52 0.96 18.55 7.83
CA ARG A 52 1.20 19.90 7.30
C ARG A 52 2.64 20.37 7.43
N GLY A 53 3.41 19.78 8.35
CA GLY A 53 4.84 20.03 8.54
C GLY A 53 5.73 19.22 7.60
N GLY A 54 5.15 18.34 6.76
CA GLY A 54 5.88 17.48 5.84
C GLY A 54 6.38 16.18 6.47
N ARG A 55 6.10 15.92 7.76
CA ARG A 55 6.45 14.65 8.41
C ARG A 55 5.57 13.54 7.88
N GLN A 56 6.18 12.38 7.62
CA GLN A 56 5.51 11.20 7.10
C GLN A 56 5.05 10.28 8.22
N TRP A 57 3.81 9.77 8.13
CA TRP A 57 3.34 8.70 9.02
C TRP A 57 3.89 7.36 8.59
N LEU A 58 4.58 6.67 9.50
CA LEU A 58 4.99 5.27 9.35
C LEU A 58 4.10 4.40 10.21
N THR A 59 3.48 3.39 9.58
CA THR A 59 2.62 2.44 10.27
C THR A 59 3.43 1.26 10.79
N ARG A 60 3.25 0.92 12.07
CA ARG A 60 3.86 -0.24 12.68
C ARG A 60 3.09 -1.50 12.28
N ARG A 61 3.78 -2.45 11.66
CA ARG A 61 3.23 -3.73 11.23
C ARG A 61 3.93 -4.89 11.91
N ARG A 62 3.18 -5.99 12.08
CA ARG A 62 3.76 -7.26 12.56
C ARG A 62 4.01 -8.16 11.37
N GLN A 63 5.16 -8.81 11.33
CA GLN A 63 5.40 -9.90 10.39
C GLN A 63 4.58 -11.12 10.82
N HIS A 64 3.98 -11.81 9.86
CA HIS A 64 3.33 -13.11 10.08
C HIS A 64 4.33 -14.27 10.24
N LYS A 65 5.62 -13.98 10.36
CA LYS A 65 6.69 -14.96 10.58
C LYS A 65 6.83 -15.30 12.07
N PRO A 66 7.43 -16.47 12.41
CA PRO A 66 7.55 -16.95 13.79
C PRO A 66 8.24 -15.97 14.76
N ASP A 67 9.13 -15.10 14.26
CA ASP A 67 9.87 -14.14 15.08
C ASP A 67 9.05 -12.94 15.55
N LYS A 68 7.81 -12.77 15.05
CA LYS A 68 6.86 -11.69 15.43
C LYS A 68 7.47 -10.28 15.42
N ARG A 69 8.56 -10.04 14.70
CA ARG A 69 9.19 -8.73 14.65
C ARG A 69 8.23 -7.69 14.11
N GLN A 70 8.23 -6.54 14.76
CA GLN A 70 7.53 -5.36 14.28
C GLN A 70 8.47 -4.60 13.34
N TYR A 71 7.90 -4.06 12.29
CA TYR A 71 8.60 -3.19 11.36
C TYR A 71 7.72 -1.99 11.01
N LEU A 72 8.37 -0.93 10.56
CA LEU A 72 7.72 0.29 10.06
C LEU A 72 7.54 0.18 8.54
N ASP A 73 6.39 0.57 8.07
CA ASP A 73 6.01 0.50 6.65
C ASP A 73 5.34 1.81 6.22
N PHE A 74 5.02 1.93 4.94
CA PHE A 74 4.18 3.00 4.42
C PHE A 74 2.93 3.20 5.28
N SER A 75 2.39 4.40 5.25
CA SER A 75 1.18 4.77 6.00
C SER A 75 0.03 3.81 5.75
N ALA A 76 -0.21 3.47 4.48
CA ALA A 76 -1.10 2.39 4.08
C ALA A 76 -0.54 1.66 2.85
N ARG A 77 -0.85 0.38 2.71
CA ARG A 77 -0.55 -0.41 1.51
C ARG A 77 -1.56 -1.54 1.32
N GLY A 78 -1.80 -1.89 0.08
CA GLY A 78 -2.66 -3.01 -0.25
C GLY A 78 -2.90 -3.14 -1.75
N GLN A 79 -3.62 -4.18 -2.14
CA GLN A 79 -3.93 -4.46 -3.54
C GLN A 79 -4.98 -3.47 -4.07
N VAL A 80 -4.82 -3.09 -5.33
CA VAL A 80 -5.85 -2.45 -6.12
C VAL A 80 -6.85 -3.51 -6.56
N LEU A 81 -8.13 -3.30 -6.26
CA LEU A 81 -9.18 -4.27 -6.59
C LEU A 81 -9.59 -4.17 -8.06
N ALA A 82 -10.17 -5.23 -8.58
CA ALA A 82 -10.66 -5.27 -9.94
C ALA A 82 -11.70 -4.18 -10.19
N GLY A 83 -11.51 -3.40 -11.26
CA GLY A 83 -12.38 -2.29 -11.63
C GLY A 83 -12.24 -1.04 -10.74
N GLU A 84 -11.36 -1.05 -9.74
CA GLU A 84 -11.11 0.09 -8.87
C GLU A 84 -10.09 1.05 -9.49
N ALA A 85 -10.38 2.34 -9.49
CA ALA A 85 -9.38 3.33 -9.85
C ALA A 85 -8.24 3.33 -8.81
N ARG A 86 -6.98 3.46 -9.27
CA ARG A 86 -5.79 3.37 -8.40
C ARG A 86 -5.80 4.41 -7.27
N ALA A 87 -6.25 5.64 -7.55
CA ALA A 87 -6.39 6.67 -6.53
C ALA A 87 -7.50 6.34 -5.52
N SER A 88 -8.60 5.72 -5.96
CA SER A 88 -9.66 5.24 -5.07
C SER A 88 -9.18 4.11 -4.16
N ALA A 89 -8.36 3.19 -4.69
CA ALA A 89 -7.71 2.16 -3.89
C ALA A 89 -6.83 2.78 -2.79
N ALA A 90 -6.02 3.77 -3.13
CA ALA A 90 -5.17 4.47 -2.17
C ALA A 90 -5.99 5.18 -1.07
N ALA A 91 -7.10 5.84 -1.43
CA ALA A 91 -8.01 6.47 -0.48
C ALA A 91 -8.69 5.44 0.45
N ARG A 92 -9.22 4.37 -0.11
CA ARG A 92 -9.81 3.25 0.65
C ARG A 92 -8.80 2.65 1.64
N LEU A 93 -7.56 2.46 1.22
CA LEU A 93 -6.50 1.91 2.09
C LEU A 93 -6.16 2.85 3.25
N LEU A 94 -6.16 4.17 3.05
CA LEU A 94 -6.01 5.15 4.13
C LEU A 94 -7.17 5.07 5.13
N GLU A 95 -8.40 4.97 4.65
CA GLU A 95 -9.57 4.82 5.51
C GLU A 95 -9.54 3.49 6.27
N GLU A 96 -9.29 2.37 5.59
CA GLU A 96 -9.24 1.03 6.18
C GLU A 96 -8.12 0.91 7.21
N THR A 97 -6.93 1.46 6.92
CA THR A 97 -5.73 1.32 7.76
C THR A 97 -5.65 2.35 8.87
N LEU A 98 -5.97 3.61 8.58
CA LEU A 98 -5.73 4.73 9.49
C LEU A 98 -7.02 5.38 10.01
N GLY A 99 -8.18 5.05 9.44
CA GLY A 99 -9.44 5.69 9.81
C GLY A 99 -9.57 7.11 9.29
N LEU A 100 -8.95 7.40 8.14
CA LEU A 100 -8.93 8.73 7.53
C LEU A 100 -9.78 8.73 6.26
N PRO A 101 -11.11 8.90 6.37
CA PRO A 101 -11.97 9.14 5.22
C PRO A 101 -11.62 10.51 4.59
N ASP A 102 -12.12 10.79 3.43
CA ASP A 102 -12.00 12.10 2.73
C ASP A 102 -10.56 12.56 2.41
N THR A 103 -9.57 11.70 2.61
CA THR A 103 -8.20 11.97 2.18
C THR A 103 -8.06 11.67 0.70
N GLN A 104 -7.50 12.62 -0.06
CA GLN A 104 -7.33 12.48 -1.51
C GLN A 104 -5.84 12.22 -1.84
N PRO A 105 -5.45 10.97 -2.09
CA PRO A 105 -4.09 10.66 -2.50
C PRO A 105 -3.84 11.08 -3.95
N ALA A 106 -2.64 11.60 -4.21
CA ALA A 106 -2.16 11.89 -5.56
C ALA A 106 -1.08 10.87 -5.94
N LEU A 107 -1.10 10.39 -7.19
CA LEU A 107 -0.05 9.51 -7.69
C LEU A 107 1.29 10.27 -7.70
N HIS A 108 2.29 9.70 -7.04
CA HIS A 108 3.64 10.22 -6.98
C HIS A 108 4.55 9.52 -8.01
N ALA A 109 4.57 8.18 -8.00
CA ALA A 109 5.40 7.40 -8.90
C ALA A 109 4.86 5.99 -9.14
N ALA A 110 5.18 5.41 -10.30
CA ALA A 110 5.13 3.97 -10.51
C ALA A 110 6.50 3.41 -10.16
N LEU A 111 6.56 2.44 -9.26
CA LEU A 111 7.82 1.82 -8.87
C LEU A 111 8.26 0.78 -9.91
N PRO A 112 9.57 0.62 -10.15
CA PRO A 112 10.08 -0.45 -10.98
C PRO A 112 9.78 -1.82 -10.32
N PRO A 113 9.90 -2.94 -11.05
CA PRO A 113 9.82 -4.27 -10.47
C PRO A 113 10.88 -4.45 -9.38
N LEU A 114 10.45 -4.80 -8.16
CA LEU A 114 11.32 -5.02 -7.01
C LEU A 114 11.35 -6.52 -6.67
N ALA A 115 12.54 -7.11 -6.64
CA ALA A 115 12.72 -8.55 -6.44
C ALA A 115 12.05 -9.06 -5.14
N PHE A 116 12.08 -8.28 -4.07
CA PHE A 116 11.47 -8.61 -2.78
C PHE A 116 9.94 -8.42 -2.74
N GLU A 117 9.37 -7.71 -3.72
CA GLU A 117 7.92 -7.56 -3.89
C GLU A 117 7.34 -8.66 -4.80
N GLY A 118 8.17 -9.54 -5.34
CA GLY A 118 7.75 -10.57 -6.27
C GLY A 118 7.19 -9.97 -7.57
N ALA A 119 6.09 -10.52 -8.05
CA ALA A 119 5.44 -10.05 -9.28
C ALA A 119 4.55 -8.81 -9.09
N ARG A 120 4.46 -8.25 -7.88
CA ARG A 120 3.63 -7.08 -7.58
C ARG A 120 4.18 -5.81 -8.24
N ARG A 121 3.27 -4.96 -8.74
CA ARG A 121 3.60 -3.65 -9.33
C ARG A 121 3.19 -2.55 -8.37
N GLY A 122 4.17 -1.87 -7.80
CA GLY A 122 3.96 -0.80 -6.83
C GLY A 122 3.58 0.52 -7.49
N MET A 123 2.54 1.16 -6.98
CA MET A 123 2.15 2.53 -7.30
C MET A 123 2.22 3.36 -6.02
N LEU A 124 3.14 4.31 -5.96
CA LEU A 124 3.32 5.17 -4.80
C LEU A 124 2.43 6.40 -4.90
N PHE A 125 1.63 6.62 -3.87
CA PHE A 125 0.78 7.79 -3.70
C PHE A 125 1.26 8.63 -2.53
N THR A 126 1.04 9.93 -2.62
CA THR A 126 1.21 10.86 -1.50
C THR A 126 -0.14 11.45 -1.12
N ALA A 127 -0.37 11.65 0.16
CA ALA A 127 -1.55 12.30 0.70
C ALA A 127 -1.15 13.27 1.82
N VAL A 128 -1.89 14.35 1.99
CA VAL A 128 -1.69 15.30 3.08
C VAL A 128 -2.85 15.19 4.05
N GLN A 129 -2.51 15.05 5.33
CA GLN A 129 -3.50 15.01 6.40
C GLN A 129 -4.30 16.31 6.45
N ARG A 130 -5.62 16.19 6.47
CA ARG A 130 -6.54 17.33 6.58
C ARG A 130 -7.04 17.49 8.02
N GLY A 131 -7.14 18.73 8.48
CA GLY A 131 -8.00 19.09 9.60
C GLY A 131 -7.65 18.52 10.97
N GLY A 132 -6.40 18.11 11.25
CA GLY A 132 -6.03 17.65 12.60
C GLY A 132 -6.55 16.25 12.95
N GLN A 133 -7.13 15.52 12.01
CA GLN A 133 -7.48 14.11 12.21
C GLN A 133 -6.19 13.29 12.34
N GLU A 134 -5.98 12.68 13.48
CA GLU A 134 -4.86 11.77 13.67
C GLU A 134 -5.24 10.34 13.23
N PRO A 135 -4.25 9.57 12.71
CA PRO A 135 -4.43 8.14 12.47
C PRO A 135 -4.89 7.44 13.75
N CYS A 136 -6.04 6.79 13.72
CA CYS A 136 -6.65 6.22 14.93
C CYS A 136 -6.80 4.69 14.90
N ARG A 137 -6.61 4.05 13.73
CA ARG A 137 -6.82 2.60 13.56
C ARG A 137 -5.54 1.78 13.54
N ALA A 138 -4.38 2.42 13.37
CA ALA A 138 -3.10 1.72 13.38
C ALA A 138 -2.09 2.45 14.26
N GLU A 139 -1.25 1.66 14.92
CA GLU A 139 -0.08 2.17 15.63
C GLU A 139 0.95 2.68 14.63
N GLY A 140 1.62 3.77 14.97
CA GLY A 140 2.67 4.35 14.13
C GLY A 140 3.22 5.64 14.71
N MET A 141 3.97 6.36 13.89
CA MET A 141 4.58 7.62 14.27
C MET A 141 4.80 8.51 13.06
N PHE A 142 4.74 9.82 13.29
CA PHE A 142 5.25 10.79 12.32
C PHE A 142 6.78 10.90 12.45
N VAL A 143 7.46 10.85 11.31
CA VAL A 143 8.90 11.06 11.20
C VAL A 143 9.17 12.15 10.16
N ASP A 144 10.16 12.98 10.42
CA ASP A 144 10.65 13.90 9.42
C ASP A 144 11.63 13.22 8.45
N LYS A 145 12.11 13.96 7.46
CA LYS A 145 13.00 13.42 6.43
C LYS A 145 14.34 12.95 7.00
N ASP A 146 14.88 13.68 7.96
CA ASP A 146 16.20 13.37 8.54
C ASP A 146 16.09 12.17 9.49
N GLU A 147 15.02 12.08 10.26
CA GLU A 147 14.68 10.91 11.08
C GLU A 147 14.51 9.66 10.21
N LEU A 148 13.79 9.76 9.08
CA LEU A 148 13.59 8.63 8.17
C LEU A 148 14.91 8.19 7.52
N ALA A 149 15.75 9.13 7.12
CA ALA A 149 17.09 8.84 6.60
C ALA A 149 17.96 8.15 7.66
N GLY A 150 17.95 8.63 8.90
CA GLY A 150 18.65 8.02 10.02
C GLY A 150 18.17 6.61 10.34
N LEU A 151 16.85 6.35 10.26
CA LEU A 151 16.30 5.01 10.38
C LEU A 151 16.80 4.08 9.27
N ALA A 152 16.85 4.57 8.04
CA ALA A 152 17.31 3.77 6.89
C ALA A 152 18.82 3.46 6.96
N GLU A 153 19.62 4.37 7.52
CA GLU A 153 21.07 4.21 7.66
C GLU A 153 21.46 3.30 8.84
N HIS A 154 20.85 3.51 10.00
CA HIS A 154 21.30 2.90 11.25
C HIS A 154 20.39 1.76 11.75
N PHE A 155 19.13 1.71 11.29
CA PHE A 155 18.11 0.78 11.75
C PHE A 155 17.30 0.20 10.58
N ALA A 156 17.99 -0.17 9.50
CA ALA A 156 17.39 -0.66 8.26
C ALA A 156 16.46 -1.87 8.47
N ASP A 157 16.74 -2.71 9.46
CA ASP A 157 15.94 -3.87 9.84
C ASP A 157 14.59 -3.53 10.48
N LEU A 158 14.42 -2.29 10.93
CA LEU A 158 13.13 -1.77 11.41
C LEU A 158 12.20 -1.32 10.27
N LEU A 159 12.70 -1.15 9.05
CA LEU A 159 11.92 -0.72 7.89
C LEU A 159 11.50 -1.91 7.03
N SER A 160 10.31 -1.84 6.44
CA SER A 160 9.94 -2.81 5.40
C SER A 160 10.90 -2.71 4.22
N PRO A 161 11.22 -3.82 3.52
CA PRO A 161 12.14 -3.79 2.38
C PRO A 161 11.74 -2.77 1.30
N CYS A 162 10.44 -2.63 1.05
CA CYS A 162 9.93 -1.68 0.07
C CYS A 162 10.11 -0.22 0.52
N LEU A 163 9.82 0.10 1.77
CA LEU A 163 10.03 1.45 2.31
C LEU A 163 11.51 1.80 2.33
N LEU A 164 12.38 0.89 2.81
CA LEU A 164 13.83 1.08 2.82
C LEU A 164 14.37 1.38 1.42
N TRP A 165 13.96 0.58 0.43
CA TRP A 165 14.35 0.80 -0.96
C TRP A 165 13.88 2.17 -1.47
N CYS A 166 12.65 2.57 -1.17
CA CYS A 166 12.12 3.88 -1.58
C CYS A 166 12.89 5.05 -0.95
N VAL A 167 13.26 4.94 0.32
CA VAL A 167 14.11 5.95 1.00
C VAL A 167 15.48 6.05 0.32
N GLN A 168 16.15 4.91 0.11
CA GLN A 168 17.49 4.85 -0.49
C GLN A 168 17.53 5.35 -1.94
N ASN A 169 16.41 5.30 -2.66
CA ASN A 169 16.30 5.74 -4.05
C ASN A 169 15.56 7.08 -4.22
N GLY A 170 15.30 7.80 -3.12
CA GLY A 170 14.75 9.16 -3.15
C GLY A 170 13.29 9.27 -3.57
N TYR A 171 12.49 8.22 -3.36
CA TYR A 171 11.05 8.25 -3.62
C TYR A 171 10.23 8.83 -2.45
N VAL A 172 10.77 8.89 -1.26
CA VAL A 172 10.14 9.39 -0.03
C VAL A 172 11.11 10.22 0.79
#